data_18ca55522daa0e5adf330b32ee3069c7
#
_entry.id   18ca55522daa0e5adf330b32ee3069c7
#
_cell.length_a   1.000
_cell.length_b   1.000
_cell.length_c   1.000
_cell.angle_alpha   90.00
_cell.angle_beta   90.00
_cell.angle_gamma   90.00
#
_symmetry.space_group_name_H-M   'P 1'
#
loop_
_entity.id
_entity.type
_entity.pdbx_description
1 polymer ?
#
loop_
_entity_poly.entity_id
_entity_poly.type
_entity_poly.pdbx_seq_one_letter_code
_entity_poly.pdbx_strand_id
1 'polypeptide(L)'
;MENNNQSKLGGFQRFEIRPEIIKSLDEQGVFNPTDIQQEVIPIALKDGDVVAQAPTGTGKTLAFVLPMLAKIDRDASCVQALVLCPTRELVIQICEVIQNACKYYERVRVAGLYGGQNIQRQLFCLRKKPQIVVGTPGRLLDHIDRRTLKLGDVSYFVLDECDEMLDMGFRGDIEKIDEKIGNAQKLCFSATIPQSIKTLIQKLLNNPTYVKTSVDGEETPKIEQYYCVVKDSQRLGALIKIIDGHNYDFVIAFCNTKTRADKLFGALKSKGREVALLHGDLRQSERTQILKRFKAKELKILVATDVASRGLDIDGVQAIINFDPPTDEDFYIHRIGRTARASREGVAYTLIDSSQVGYIPSYQRKVDNALKYMDIGVISDSFTMPKDGSNKLKDFHDNQSRFFLNVGKRDLLDKDSLTKLLLSYTPLKIYEIADLKIRDTYSFVSVIKGCEGKLFKLKGVVLGKREVTIQEAKEEEKPQKQNSTEQKRGDNSSKRKTGKNAGGKKNYNGNEKKDKTQKPKNNKSNAKKKSAGSQSKKSRLTQMFEDELNYSMKKFGSKRG
;
A
#
# COMPACT_ATOMS: atom_id res chain seq x y z
N MET A 1 -47.71 13.68 12.63
CA MET A 1 -48.05 13.06 11.32
C MET A 1 -47.10 13.60 10.23
N GLU A 2 -45.79 13.55 10.43
CA GLU A 2 -44.80 14.13 9.47
C GLU A 2 -43.68 13.15 9.04
N ASN A 3 -43.77 11.86 9.37
CA ASN A 3 -42.70 10.92 9.11
C ASN A 3 -42.92 9.93 7.95
N ASN A 4 -43.88 10.16 7.05
CA ASN A 4 -44.18 9.17 5.99
C ASN A 4 -43.94 9.64 4.55
N ASN A 5 -43.31 10.81 4.35
CA ASN A 5 -43.04 11.31 2.99
C ASN A 5 -41.60 11.08 2.48
N GLN A 6 -40.66 10.64 3.32
CA GLN A 6 -39.26 10.43 2.91
C GLN A 6 -39.04 9.14 2.09
N SER A 7 -39.93 8.17 2.18
CA SER A 7 -39.83 6.90 1.44
C SER A 7 -40.26 6.97 -0.04
N LYS A 8 -40.72 8.12 -0.53
CA LYS A 8 -41.14 8.33 -1.94
C LYS A 8 -40.15 9.17 -2.76
N LEU A 9 -39.12 9.76 -2.13
CA LEU A 9 -38.10 10.53 -2.83
C LEU A 9 -37.02 9.58 -3.36
N GLY A 10 -36.89 9.44 -4.68
CA GLY A 10 -35.82 8.70 -5.32
C GLY A 10 -34.48 9.44 -5.28
N GLY A 11 -33.37 8.72 -5.50
CA GLY A 11 -32.04 9.33 -5.62
C GLY A 11 -31.47 9.89 -4.31
N PHE A 12 -30.65 10.95 -4.42
CA PHE A 12 -30.01 11.61 -3.26
C PHE A 12 -30.95 12.45 -2.42
N GLN A 13 -32.16 12.77 -2.92
CA GLN A 13 -33.19 13.55 -2.22
C GLN A 13 -33.71 12.87 -0.94
N ARG A 14 -33.51 11.56 -0.82
CA ARG A 14 -33.88 10.79 0.40
C ARG A 14 -32.95 11.04 1.59
N PHE A 15 -31.77 11.65 1.35
CA PHE A 15 -30.82 12.01 2.39
C PHE A 15 -30.98 13.48 2.76
N GLU A 16 -30.58 13.83 3.98
CA GLU A 16 -30.56 15.22 4.47
C GLU A 16 -29.38 16.00 3.84
N ILE A 17 -29.38 16.10 2.51
CA ILE A 17 -28.38 16.81 1.73
C ILE A 17 -29.00 18.10 1.18
N ARG A 18 -28.24 19.18 1.21
CA ARG A 18 -28.68 20.50 0.75
C ARG A 18 -29.12 20.48 -0.72
N PRO A 19 -30.24 21.13 -1.07
CA PRO A 19 -30.74 21.15 -2.47
C PRO A 19 -29.71 21.67 -3.48
N GLU A 20 -28.85 22.62 -3.09
CA GLU A 20 -27.81 23.19 -3.94
C GLU A 20 -26.77 22.13 -4.34
N ILE A 21 -26.45 21.20 -3.42
CA ILE A 21 -25.53 20.10 -3.69
C ILE A 21 -26.20 19.07 -4.60
N ILE A 22 -27.45 18.72 -4.36
CA ILE A 22 -28.22 17.80 -5.21
C ILE A 22 -28.30 18.36 -6.63
N LYS A 23 -28.61 19.64 -6.80
CA LYS A 23 -28.58 20.30 -8.12
C LYS A 23 -27.24 20.16 -8.83
N SER A 24 -26.13 20.27 -8.07
CA SER A 24 -24.80 20.10 -8.66
C SER A 24 -24.54 18.66 -9.10
N LEU A 25 -25.05 17.66 -8.40
CA LEU A 25 -24.97 16.25 -8.79
C LEU A 25 -25.81 15.95 -10.03
N ASP A 26 -27.02 16.47 -10.11
CA ASP A 26 -27.93 16.29 -11.24
C ASP A 26 -27.30 16.81 -12.54
N GLU A 27 -26.64 17.97 -12.51
CA GLU A 27 -25.93 18.51 -13.67
C GLU A 27 -24.71 17.66 -14.10
N GLN A 28 -24.14 16.90 -13.18
CA GLN A 28 -23.06 15.95 -13.45
C GLN A 28 -23.58 14.59 -13.93
N GLY A 29 -24.92 14.41 -14.03
CA GLY A 29 -25.54 13.15 -14.41
C GLY A 29 -25.52 12.09 -13.28
N VAL A 30 -25.29 12.51 -12.03
CA VAL A 30 -25.24 11.63 -10.85
C VAL A 30 -26.58 11.70 -10.13
N PHE A 31 -27.55 10.88 -10.57
CA PHE A 31 -28.91 10.91 -10.08
C PHE A 31 -29.18 9.94 -8.92
N ASN A 32 -28.55 8.77 -8.96
CA ASN A 32 -28.81 7.71 -7.99
C ASN A 32 -27.54 7.38 -7.18
N PRO A 33 -27.68 7.20 -5.86
CA PRO A 33 -26.57 6.78 -5.02
C PRO A 33 -26.21 5.31 -5.30
N THR A 34 -24.91 5.03 -5.31
CA THR A 34 -24.37 3.66 -5.35
C THR A 34 -24.57 2.96 -4.02
N ASP A 35 -24.40 1.63 -3.96
CA ASP A 35 -24.64 0.85 -2.74
C ASP A 35 -23.81 1.35 -1.56
N ILE A 36 -22.52 1.62 -1.76
CA ILE A 36 -21.67 2.17 -0.70
C ILE A 36 -22.18 3.55 -0.21
N GLN A 37 -22.71 4.36 -1.10
CA GLN A 37 -23.29 5.67 -0.75
C GLN A 37 -24.60 5.49 0.01
N GLN A 38 -25.43 4.51 -0.38
CA GLN A 38 -26.69 4.21 0.28
C GLN A 38 -26.50 3.80 1.74
N GLU A 39 -25.46 3.04 2.02
CA GLU A 39 -25.17 2.55 3.36
C GLU A 39 -24.40 3.56 4.21
N VAL A 40 -23.37 4.22 3.64
CA VAL A 40 -22.48 5.10 4.41
C VAL A 40 -23.12 6.45 4.72
N ILE A 41 -23.80 7.09 3.76
CA ILE A 41 -24.31 8.45 3.93
C ILE A 41 -25.24 8.59 5.14
N PRO A 42 -26.24 7.70 5.39
CA PRO A 42 -27.13 7.82 6.54
C PRO A 42 -26.40 7.70 7.89
N ILE A 43 -25.38 6.83 7.97
CA ILE A 43 -24.58 6.63 9.18
C ILE A 43 -23.73 7.87 9.45
N ALA A 44 -23.04 8.35 8.40
CA ALA A 44 -22.16 9.50 8.49
C ALA A 44 -22.92 10.81 8.80
N LEU A 45 -24.16 10.98 8.36
CA LEU A 45 -25.01 12.11 8.74
C LEU A 45 -25.39 12.12 10.22
N LYS A 46 -25.47 10.93 10.87
CA LYS A 46 -25.81 10.74 12.29
C LYS A 46 -24.59 10.71 13.22
N ASP A 47 -23.45 11.28 12.80
CA ASP A 47 -22.20 11.37 13.58
C ASP A 47 -21.55 10.02 13.93
N GLY A 48 -21.96 8.91 13.32
CA GLY A 48 -21.33 7.60 13.52
C GLY A 48 -19.99 7.49 12.80
N ASP A 49 -19.00 6.88 13.45
CA ASP A 49 -17.76 6.48 12.79
C ASP A 49 -18.02 5.32 11.83
N VAL A 50 -17.33 5.32 10.69
CA VAL A 50 -17.55 4.33 9.62
C VAL A 50 -16.25 3.71 9.16
N VAL A 51 -16.27 2.40 8.97
CA VAL A 51 -15.25 1.66 8.21
C VAL A 51 -15.93 1.11 6.97
N ALA A 52 -15.58 1.65 5.81
CA ALA A 52 -16.16 1.28 4.53
C ALA A 52 -15.18 0.47 3.70
N GLN A 53 -15.49 -0.81 3.47
CA GLN A 53 -14.73 -1.66 2.56
C GLN A 53 -15.45 -1.74 1.22
N ALA A 54 -14.85 -1.13 0.20
CA ALA A 54 -15.37 -1.18 -1.17
C ALA A 54 -14.24 -1.04 -2.20
N PRO A 55 -14.34 -1.67 -3.37
CA PRO A 55 -13.40 -1.50 -4.47
C PRO A 55 -13.25 -0.04 -4.92
N THR A 56 -12.19 0.27 -5.67
CA THR A 56 -12.06 1.58 -6.33
C THR A 56 -13.09 1.71 -7.45
N GLY A 57 -13.64 2.93 -7.66
CA GLY A 57 -14.65 3.18 -8.69
C GLY A 57 -16.10 2.94 -8.25
N THR A 58 -16.37 2.53 -7.02
CA THR A 58 -17.72 2.30 -6.47
C THR A 58 -18.41 3.57 -5.95
N GLY A 59 -17.78 4.74 -6.10
CA GLY A 59 -18.36 6.01 -5.63
C GLY A 59 -18.03 6.38 -4.18
N LYS A 60 -17.00 5.78 -3.55
CA LYS A 60 -16.55 6.07 -2.18
C LYS A 60 -16.39 7.57 -1.90
N THR A 61 -15.85 8.33 -2.84
CA THR A 61 -15.59 9.75 -2.66
C THR A 61 -16.85 10.54 -2.32
N LEU A 62 -17.94 10.34 -3.04
CA LEU A 62 -19.21 11.00 -2.72
C LEU A 62 -19.83 10.48 -1.42
N ALA A 63 -19.57 9.22 -1.03
CA ALA A 63 -20.07 8.66 0.21
C ALA A 63 -19.59 9.42 1.46
N PHE A 64 -18.35 9.99 1.43
CA PHE A 64 -17.88 10.84 2.53
C PHE A 64 -18.00 12.35 2.25
N VAL A 65 -17.95 12.78 1.00
CA VAL A 65 -18.04 14.20 0.64
C VAL A 65 -19.43 14.76 0.94
N LEU A 66 -20.50 14.03 0.62
CA LEU A 66 -21.85 14.53 0.79
C LEU A 66 -22.22 14.77 2.26
N PRO A 67 -22.03 13.81 3.20
CA PRO A 67 -22.28 14.08 4.62
C PRO A 67 -21.32 15.12 5.21
N MET A 68 -20.05 15.15 4.74
CA MET A 68 -19.11 16.21 5.12
C MET A 68 -19.67 17.61 4.77
N LEU A 69 -20.13 17.80 3.53
CA LEU A 69 -20.69 19.08 3.08
C LEU A 69 -22.00 19.46 3.78
N ALA A 70 -22.79 18.48 4.19
CA ALA A 70 -23.99 18.74 4.97
C ALA A 70 -23.69 19.36 6.35
N LYS A 71 -22.52 18.99 6.94
CA LYS A 71 -22.08 19.42 8.28
C LYS A 71 -21.22 20.69 8.28
N ILE A 72 -20.65 21.08 7.14
CA ILE A 72 -19.78 22.24 7.06
C ILE A 72 -20.55 23.55 7.28
N ASP A 73 -20.09 24.34 8.24
CA ASP A 73 -20.44 25.74 8.34
C ASP A 73 -19.57 26.56 7.37
N ARG A 74 -20.21 27.03 6.30
CA ARG A 74 -19.54 27.80 5.22
C ARG A 74 -19.04 29.17 5.64
N ASP A 75 -19.56 29.71 6.72
CA ASP A 75 -19.21 31.05 7.23
C ASP A 75 -18.06 30.99 8.27
N ALA A 76 -17.74 29.80 8.76
CA ALA A 76 -16.61 29.59 9.65
C ALA A 76 -15.26 29.86 8.94
N SER A 77 -14.31 30.35 9.72
CA SER A 77 -12.96 30.74 9.26
C SER A 77 -11.88 29.78 9.76
N CYS A 78 -12.21 28.52 9.97
CA CYS A 78 -11.31 27.43 10.42
C CYS A 78 -11.47 26.19 9.58
N VAL A 79 -10.54 25.26 9.73
CA VAL A 79 -10.60 23.95 9.08
C VAL A 79 -11.53 23.04 9.89
N GLN A 80 -12.64 22.62 9.32
CA GLN A 80 -13.66 21.78 9.95
C GLN A 80 -13.57 20.33 9.48
N ALA A 81 -13.06 20.10 8.26
CA ALA A 81 -12.90 18.76 7.72
C ALA A 81 -11.49 18.53 7.17
N LEU A 82 -10.96 17.36 7.46
CA LEU A 82 -9.68 16.88 6.97
C LEU A 82 -9.87 15.55 6.24
N VAL A 83 -9.31 15.46 5.02
CA VAL A 83 -9.25 14.21 4.25
C VAL A 83 -7.79 13.85 4.03
N LEU A 84 -7.37 12.69 4.50
CA LEU A 84 -6.07 12.08 4.22
C LEU A 84 -6.19 11.10 3.06
N CYS A 85 -5.24 11.15 2.16
CA CYS A 85 -5.12 10.18 1.07
C CYS A 85 -3.65 9.98 0.66
N PRO A 86 -3.29 8.82 0.06
CA PRO A 86 -1.89 8.43 -0.16
C PRO A 86 -1.17 9.27 -1.22
N THR A 87 -1.89 9.74 -2.25
CA THR A 87 -1.27 10.30 -3.46
C THR A 87 -1.70 11.71 -3.76
N ARG A 88 -0.84 12.44 -4.48
CA ARG A 88 -1.10 13.82 -4.93
C ARG A 88 -2.26 13.90 -5.89
N GLU A 89 -2.37 12.90 -6.74
CA GLU A 89 -3.41 12.77 -7.75
C GLU A 89 -4.78 12.63 -7.09
N LEU A 90 -4.87 11.78 -6.07
CA LEU A 90 -6.12 11.60 -5.31
C LEU A 90 -6.50 12.86 -4.53
N VAL A 91 -5.52 13.62 -3.98
CA VAL A 91 -5.80 14.95 -3.38
C VAL A 91 -6.46 15.88 -4.38
N ILE A 92 -5.91 15.97 -5.61
CA ILE A 92 -6.44 16.84 -6.66
C ILE A 92 -7.85 16.40 -7.04
N GLN A 93 -8.05 15.09 -7.25
CA GLN A 93 -9.32 14.50 -7.62
C GLN A 93 -10.40 14.75 -6.56
N ILE A 94 -10.11 14.51 -5.28
CA ILE A 94 -11.06 14.77 -4.19
C ILE A 94 -11.38 16.26 -4.11
N CYS A 95 -10.39 17.15 -4.27
CA CYS A 95 -10.64 18.58 -4.32
C CYS A 95 -11.57 18.97 -5.48
N GLU A 96 -11.41 18.38 -6.65
CA GLU A 96 -12.28 18.60 -7.83
C GLU A 96 -13.72 18.09 -7.55
N VAL A 97 -13.86 16.91 -6.94
CA VAL A 97 -15.19 16.38 -6.56
C VAL A 97 -15.89 17.32 -5.58
N ILE A 98 -15.17 17.81 -4.55
CA ILE A 98 -15.72 18.76 -3.58
C ILE A 98 -16.14 20.06 -4.26
N GLN A 99 -15.27 20.62 -5.12
CA GLN A 99 -15.56 21.88 -5.86
C GLN A 99 -16.78 21.72 -6.77
N ASN A 100 -16.89 20.61 -7.49
CA ASN A 100 -18.01 20.33 -8.36
C ASN A 100 -19.32 20.15 -7.56
N ALA A 101 -19.28 19.44 -6.42
CA ALA A 101 -20.43 19.28 -5.54
C ALA A 101 -20.88 20.63 -4.94
N CYS A 102 -19.93 21.55 -4.70
CA CYS A 102 -20.19 22.89 -4.15
C CYS A 102 -20.52 23.95 -5.21
N LYS A 103 -20.71 23.59 -6.48
CA LYS A 103 -20.93 24.57 -7.56
C LYS A 103 -22.01 25.61 -7.27
N TYR A 104 -23.08 25.23 -6.59
CA TYR A 104 -24.19 26.10 -6.16
C TYR A 104 -24.20 26.33 -4.65
N TYR A 105 -23.30 25.69 -3.88
CA TYR A 105 -23.13 25.89 -2.46
C TYR A 105 -21.93 26.79 -2.19
N GLU A 106 -22.14 28.09 -2.36
CA GLU A 106 -21.10 29.12 -2.32
C GLU A 106 -20.41 29.22 -0.93
N ARG A 107 -19.23 29.86 -0.92
CA ARG A 107 -18.37 30.17 0.23
C ARG A 107 -17.64 28.97 0.84
N VAL A 108 -17.88 27.74 0.45
CA VAL A 108 -17.07 26.59 0.85
C VAL A 108 -15.74 26.64 0.10
N ARG A 109 -14.64 26.64 0.84
CA ARG A 109 -13.27 26.66 0.33
C ARG A 109 -12.57 25.35 0.68
N VAL A 110 -11.96 24.74 -0.31
CA VAL A 110 -11.14 23.55 -0.17
C VAL A 110 -9.68 23.86 -0.51
N ALA A 111 -8.75 23.33 0.28
CA ALA A 111 -7.30 23.43 0.02
C ALA A 111 -6.68 22.04 -0.12
N GLY A 112 -5.99 21.81 -1.24
CA GLY A 112 -5.19 20.60 -1.46
C GLY A 112 -3.74 20.79 -1.01
N LEU A 113 -3.26 19.93 -0.10
CA LEU A 113 -1.92 19.99 0.49
C LEU A 113 -1.14 18.71 0.18
N TYR A 114 -0.18 18.78 -0.76
CA TYR A 114 0.59 17.61 -1.21
C TYR A 114 2.01 17.95 -1.61
N GLY A 115 2.89 16.97 -1.58
CA GLY A 115 4.29 17.14 -1.93
C GLY A 115 4.51 17.49 -3.42
N GLY A 116 5.67 18.08 -3.76
CA GLY A 116 6.01 18.41 -5.16
C GLY A 116 5.40 19.70 -5.69
N GLN A 117 4.46 20.31 -4.99
CA GLN A 117 3.97 21.65 -5.26
C GLN A 117 4.74 22.68 -4.42
N ASN A 118 4.90 23.91 -4.95
CA ASN A 118 5.51 25.00 -4.21
C ASN A 118 4.69 25.31 -2.94
N ILE A 119 5.35 25.27 -1.79
CA ILE A 119 4.72 25.48 -0.48
C ILE A 119 4.08 26.88 -0.37
N GLN A 120 4.63 27.92 -1.02
CA GLN A 120 4.09 29.27 -1.00
C GLN A 120 2.67 29.35 -1.59
N ARG A 121 2.38 28.52 -2.62
CA ARG A 121 1.02 28.42 -3.17
C ARG A 121 0.05 27.82 -2.16
N GLN A 122 0.48 26.80 -1.43
CA GLN A 122 -0.35 26.16 -0.40
C GLN A 122 -0.56 27.10 0.80
N LEU A 123 0.46 27.84 1.20
CA LEU A 123 0.32 28.91 2.21
C LEU A 123 -0.69 29.98 1.80
N PHE A 124 -0.68 30.39 0.53
CA PHE A 124 -1.69 31.32 0.01
C PHE A 124 -3.10 30.75 0.10
N CYS A 125 -3.29 29.45 -0.21
CA CYS A 125 -4.59 28.78 -0.07
C CYS A 125 -5.03 28.70 1.40
N LEU A 126 -4.12 28.37 2.32
CA LEU A 126 -4.41 28.30 3.77
C LEU A 126 -4.76 29.68 4.37
N ARG A 127 -4.14 30.77 3.87
CA ARG A 127 -4.48 32.15 4.29
C ARG A 127 -5.92 32.53 3.96
N LYS A 128 -6.54 31.88 2.97
CA LYS A 128 -7.96 32.06 2.65
C LYS A 128 -8.91 31.38 3.64
N LYS A 129 -8.36 30.75 4.69
CA LYS A 129 -9.09 30.06 5.76
C LYS A 129 -10.09 29.03 5.18
N PRO A 130 -9.59 27.97 4.51
CA PRO A 130 -10.48 26.93 3.95
C PRO A 130 -11.14 26.16 5.08
N GLN A 131 -12.40 25.76 4.86
CA GLN A 131 -13.15 24.90 5.76
C GLN A 131 -12.73 23.42 5.59
N ILE A 132 -12.27 23.07 4.40
CA ILE A 132 -11.91 21.69 4.05
C ILE A 132 -10.45 21.64 3.61
N VAL A 133 -9.70 20.71 4.16
CA VAL A 133 -8.32 20.40 3.75
C VAL A 133 -8.27 18.96 3.29
N VAL A 134 -7.71 18.74 2.10
CA VAL A 134 -7.39 17.42 1.56
C VAL A 134 -5.89 17.32 1.40
N GLY A 135 -5.25 16.26 1.90
CA GLY A 135 -3.81 16.22 1.80
C GLY A 135 -3.15 14.86 1.95
N THR A 136 -1.88 14.81 1.54
CA THR A 136 -1.01 13.65 1.80
C THR A 136 -0.34 13.79 3.18
N PRO A 137 -0.18 12.68 3.95
CA PRO A 137 0.27 12.72 5.34
C PRO A 137 1.54 13.55 5.56
N GLY A 138 2.63 13.30 4.83
CA GLY A 138 3.89 14.00 5.04
C GLY A 138 3.83 15.52 4.78
N ARG A 139 2.98 16.00 3.84
CA ARG A 139 2.83 17.44 3.59
C ARG A 139 1.95 18.10 4.63
N LEU A 140 0.97 17.42 5.15
CA LEU A 140 0.16 17.91 6.26
C LEU A 140 1.01 18.10 7.51
N LEU A 141 1.86 17.13 7.85
CA LEU A 141 2.81 17.24 8.95
C LEU A 141 3.77 18.43 8.75
N ASP A 142 4.31 18.64 7.53
CA ASP A 142 5.15 19.82 7.24
C ASP A 142 4.42 21.15 7.52
N HIS A 143 3.12 21.25 7.21
CA HIS A 143 2.30 22.42 7.52
C HIS A 143 1.95 22.55 9.01
N ILE A 144 1.72 21.43 9.70
CA ILE A 144 1.48 21.39 11.16
C ILE A 144 2.74 21.82 11.90
N ASP A 145 3.90 21.27 11.57
CA ASP A 145 5.19 21.61 12.19
C ASP A 145 5.56 23.08 11.99
N ARG A 146 5.23 23.64 10.83
CA ARG A 146 5.35 25.08 10.51
C ARG A 146 4.28 25.94 11.17
N ARG A 147 3.33 25.36 11.89
CA ARG A 147 2.18 26.06 12.50
C ARG A 147 1.32 26.84 11.51
N THR A 148 1.33 26.45 10.24
CA THR A 148 0.54 27.07 9.16
C THR A 148 -0.80 26.39 8.95
N LEU A 149 -0.99 25.19 9.50
CA LEU A 149 -2.23 24.43 9.55
C LEU A 149 -2.57 24.12 11.02
N LYS A 150 -3.78 24.44 11.44
CA LYS A 150 -4.35 24.11 12.74
C LYS A 150 -5.50 23.16 12.55
N LEU A 151 -5.55 22.07 13.35
CA LEU A 151 -6.53 21.00 13.24
C LEU A 151 -7.45 20.88 14.47
N GLY A 152 -7.35 21.78 15.45
CA GLY A 152 -8.14 21.71 16.68
C GLY A 152 -9.66 21.86 16.48
N ASP A 153 -10.08 22.52 15.38
CA ASP A 153 -11.48 22.73 15.04
C ASP A 153 -12.03 21.67 14.05
N VAL A 154 -11.24 20.64 13.72
CA VAL A 154 -11.67 19.58 12.82
C VAL A 154 -12.67 18.70 13.52
N SER A 155 -13.88 18.64 12.98
CA SER A 155 -14.99 17.80 13.45
C SER A 155 -15.27 16.59 12.54
N TYR A 156 -14.66 16.54 11.34
CA TYR A 156 -14.86 15.49 10.36
C TYR A 156 -13.52 15.05 9.76
N PHE A 157 -13.13 13.80 9.99
CA PHE A 157 -11.83 13.26 9.57
C PHE A 157 -12.00 12.02 8.72
N VAL A 158 -11.43 12.03 7.53
CA VAL A 158 -11.54 10.93 6.55
C VAL A 158 -10.16 10.39 6.22
N LEU A 159 -10.04 9.06 6.22
CA LEU A 159 -8.92 8.30 5.68
C LEU A 159 -9.40 7.60 4.41
N ASP A 160 -8.94 8.05 3.24
CA ASP A 160 -9.27 7.42 1.95
C ASP A 160 -8.07 6.64 1.40
N GLU A 161 -8.31 5.46 0.84
CA GLU A 161 -7.30 4.46 0.46
C GLU A 161 -6.33 4.16 1.63
N CYS A 162 -6.91 3.79 2.79
CA CYS A 162 -6.15 3.55 4.01
C CYS A 162 -5.14 2.41 3.88
N ASP A 163 -5.45 1.35 3.14
CA ASP A 163 -4.55 0.26 2.78
C ASP A 163 -3.29 0.77 2.08
N GLU A 164 -3.46 1.59 1.05
CA GLU A 164 -2.35 2.20 0.32
C GLU A 164 -1.49 3.10 1.22
N MET A 165 -2.09 3.87 2.12
CA MET A 165 -1.33 4.70 3.05
C MET A 165 -0.46 3.85 3.99
N LEU A 166 -0.96 2.71 4.46
CA LEU A 166 -0.18 1.81 5.32
C LEU A 166 0.94 1.10 4.54
N ASP A 167 0.68 0.67 3.30
CA ASP A 167 1.68 0.06 2.42
C ASP A 167 2.82 1.04 2.08
N MET A 168 2.49 2.33 2.00
CA MET A 168 3.48 3.41 1.83
C MET A 168 4.21 3.78 3.12
N GLY A 169 3.87 3.16 4.26
CA GLY A 169 4.53 3.39 5.54
C GLY A 169 4.04 4.63 6.31
N PHE A 170 2.91 5.23 5.93
CA PHE A 170 2.39 6.45 6.56
C PHE A 170 1.68 6.24 7.91
N ARG A 171 1.69 5.01 8.47
CA ARG A 171 1.01 4.72 9.74
C ARG A 171 1.36 5.73 10.84
N GLY A 172 2.65 5.95 11.08
CA GLY A 172 3.10 6.89 12.11
C GLY A 172 2.73 8.35 11.83
N ASP A 173 2.62 8.71 10.55
CA ASP A 173 2.21 10.05 10.15
C ASP A 173 0.71 10.26 10.37
N ILE A 174 -0.13 9.26 10.07
CA ILE A 174 -1.57 9.27 10.34
C ILE A 174 -1.82 9.44 11.85
N GLU A 175 -1.14 8.64 12.68
CA GLU A 175 -1.27 8.70 14.14
C GLU A 175 -0.89 10.08 14.69
N LYS A 176 0.21 10.68 14.21
CA LYS A 176 0.63 12.04 14.62
C LYS A 176 -0.36 13.13 14.19
N ILE A 177 -1.00 12.97 13.04
CA ILE A 177 -2.02 13.92 12.57
C ILE A 177 -3.28 13.79 13.44
N ASP A 178 -3.71 12.58 13.73
CA ASP A 178 -4.86 12.30 14.59
C ASP A 178 -4.70 12.90 15.99
N GLU A 179 -3.49 12.85 16.57
CA GLU A 179 -3.17 13.50 17.86
C GLU A 179 -3.37 15.04 17.86
N LYS A 180 -3.43 15.67 16.69
CA LYS A 180 -3.67 17.13 16.55
C LYS A 180 -5.13 17.47 16.27
N ILE A 181 -5.96 16.45 16.05
CA ILE A 181 -7.39 16.56 15.83
C ILE A 181 -8.08 16.37 17.19
N GLY A 182 -9.06 17.17 17.46
CA GLY A 182 -9.89 17.00 18.66
C GLY A 182 -10.88 15.84 18.54
N ASN A 183 -12.04 15.99 19.15
CA ASN A 183 -13.12 15.02 19.02
C ASN A 183 -13.79 15.19 17.65
N ALA A 184 -13.40 14.36 16.69
CA ALA A 184 -13.94 14.37 15.33
C ALA A 184 -14.61 13.04 15.01
N GLN A 185 -15.67 13.09 14.22
CA GLN A 185 -16.20 11.91 13.53
C GLN A 185 -15.17 11.40 12.54
N LYS A 186 -14.93 10.08 12.52
CA LYS A 186 -13.88 9.47 11.69
C LYS A 186 -14.43 8.44 10.72
N LEU A 187 -14.04 8.56 9.46
CA LEU A 187 -14.42 7.64 8.40
C LEU A 187 -13.16 7.04 7.78
N CYS A 188 -13.12 5.73 7.65
CA CYS A 188 -12.02 5.00 7.03
C CYS A 188 -12.51 4.23 5.80
N PHE A 189 -11.99 4.58 4.64
CA PHE A 189 -12.28 3.91 3.37
C PHE A 189 -11.07 3.12 2.90
N SER A 190 -11.29 1.87 2.50
CA SER A 190 -10.25 0.96 2.04
C SER A 190 -10.81 -0.06 1.05
N ALA A 191 -10.00 -0.53 0.13
CA ALA A 191 -10.37 -1.67 -0.72
C ALA A 191 -10.19 -2.99 0.05
N THR A 192 -9.17 -3.07 0.91
CA THR A 192 -8.85 -4.24 1.72
C THR A 192 -8.74 -3.88 3.20
N ILE A 193 -9.07 -4.83 4.11
CA ILE A 193 -8.95 -4.63 5.56
C ILE A 193 -8.05 -5.73 6.17
N PRO A 194 -6.73 -5.70 5.91
CA PRO A 194 -5.78 -6.59 6.55
C PRO A 194 -5.62 -6.28 8.05
N GLN A 195 -4.89 -7.13 8.78
CA GLN A 195 -4.71 -6.97 10.24
C GLN A 195 -4.06 -5.65 10.63
N SER A 196 -3.18 -5.10 9.78
CA SER A 196 -2.54 -3.79 10.00
C SER A 196 -3.55 -2.65 10.04
N ILE A 197 -4.54 -2.67 9.15
CA ILE A 197 -5.64 -1.69 9.11
C ILE A 197 -6.57 -1.89 10.31
N LYS A 198 -6.95 -3.12 10.65
CA LYS A 198 -7.78 -3.38 11.84
C LYS A 198 -7.17 -2.79 13.09
N THR A 199 -5.87 -2.94 13.27
CA THR A 199 -5.15 -2.37 14.42
C THR A 199 -5.17 -0.83 14.41
N LEU A 200 -5.07 -0.20 13.24
CA LEU A 200 -5.17 1.26 13.11
C LEU A 200 -6.60 1.75 13.42
N ILE A 201 -7.62 1.09 12.84
CA ILE A 201 -9.03 1.39 13.08
C ILE A 201 -9.36 1.32 14.58
N GLN A 202 -8.96 0.25 15.27
CA GLN A 202 -9.18 0.08 16.72
C GLN A 202 -8.55 1.19 17.56
N LYS A 203 -7.48 1.81 17.06
CA LYS A 203 -6.82 2.92 17.75
C LYS A 203 -7.48 4.26 17.50
N LEU A 204 -7.94 4.48 16.26
CA LEU A 204 -8.39 5.81 15.82
C LEU A 204 -9.91 6.01 15.90
N LEU A 205 -10.71 4.98 15.62
CA LEU A 205 -12.17 5.09 15.51
C LEU A 205 -12.87 4.62 16.78
N ASN A 206 -14.02 5.24 17.07
CA ASN A 206 -14.83 4.92 18.24
C ASN A 206 -16.09 4.15 17.81
N ASN A 207 -16.19 2.87 18.17
CA ASN A 207 -17.33 1.98 17.85
C ASN A 207 -17.80 2.13 16.38
N PRO A 208 -16.92 1.97 15.38
CA PRO A 208 -17.28 2.23 14.01
C PRO A 208 -18.30 1.21 13.47
N THR A 209 -19.21 1.68 12.64
CA THR A 209 -20.06 0.80 11.84
C THR A 209 -19.27 0.29 10.64
N TYR A 210 -19.21 -1.03 10.49
CA TYR A 210 -18.56 -1.68 9.34
C TYR A 210 -19.54 -1.82 8.19
N VAL A 211 -19.23 -1.16 7.09
CA VAL A 211 -19.97 -1.25 5.82
C VAL A 211 -19.08 -2.00 4.84
N LYS A 212 -19.59 -3.10 4.33
CA LYS A 212 -18.93 -3.87 3.29
C LYS A 212 -19.91 -4.04 2.14
N THR A 213 -19.68 -3.32 1.07
CA THR A 213 -20.39 -3.60 -0.17
C THR A 213 -19.64 -4.72 -0.89
N SER A 214 -20.22 -5.91 -0.85
CA SER A 214 -19.97 -6.92 -1.86
C SER A 214 -20.72 -6.45 -3.11
N VAL A 215 -20.12 -6.62 -4.26
CA VAL A 215 -20.83 -6.48 -5.54
C VAL A 215 -21.76 -7.71 -5.68
N ASP A 216 -22.69 -7.87 -4.72
CA ASP A 216 -23.68 -8.95 -4.76
C ASP A 216 -24.75 -8.52 -5.75
N GLY A 217 -24.64 -9.03 -6.96
CA GLY A 217 -25.64 -8.83 -8.04
C GLY A 217 -25.14 -8.12 -9.30
N GLU A 218 -24.10 -7.28 -9.25
CA GLU A 218 -23.34 -6.95 -10.46
C GLU A 218 -22.16 -7.90 -10.55
N GLU A 219 -22.02 -8.58 -11.69
CA GLU A 219 -20.86 -9.43 -11.98
C GLU A 219 -19.58 -8.69 -11.59
N THR A 220 -18.79 -9.27 -10.66
CA THR A 220 -17.43 -8.79 -10.39
C THR A 220 -16.79 -8.44 -11.71
N PRO A 221 -16.18 -7.23 -11.87
CA PRO A 221 -15.66 -6.82 -13.17
C PRO A 221 -14.86 -7.97 -13.77
N LYS A 222 -15.35 -8.53 -14.88
CA LYS A 222 -14.72 -9.69 -15.52
C LYS A 222 -13.41 -9.25 -16.12
N ILE A 223 -12.34 -9.28 -15.32
CA ILE A 223 -11.00 -9.10 -15.84
C ILE A 223 -10.51 -10.44 -16.33
N GLU A 224 -10.37 -10.58 -17.64
CA GLU A 224 -9.66 -11.71 -18.20
C GLU A 224 -8.17 -11.57 -17.95
N GLN A 225 -7.53 -12.61 -17.44
CA GLN A 225 -6.15 -12.52 -16.99
C GLN A 225 -5.31 -13.56 -17.73
N TYR A 226 -4.22 -13.06 -18.34
CA TYR A 226 -3.29 -13.88 -19.10
C TYR A 226 -1.86 -13.70 -18.59
N TYR A 227 -1.06 -14.75 -18.64
CA TYR A 227 0.37 -14.63 -18.51
C TYR A 227 1.09 -15.23 -19.72
N CYS A 228 2.20 -14.60 -20.11
CA CYS A 228 3.03 -15.00 -21.23
C CYS A 228 4.43 -15.27 -20.73
N VAL A 229 4.98 -16.43 -21.03
CA VAL A 229 6.37 -16.77 -20.66
C VAL A 229 7.30 -16.33 -21.80
N VAL A 230 8.05 -15.25 -21.56
CA VAL A 230 8.93 -14.63 -22.55
C VAL A 230 10.26 -14.23 -21.92
N LYS A 231 11.36 -14.33 -22.67
CA LYS A 231 12.65 -13.82 -22.21
C LYS A 231 12.60 -12.30 -22.07
N ASP A 232 13.39 -11.74 -21.15
CA ASP A 232 13.41 -10.29 -20.92
C ASP A 232 13.69 -9.49 -22.21
N SER A 233 14.60 -9.98 -23.07
CA SER A 233 14.90 -9.36 -24.36
C SER A 233 13.75 -9.38 -25.37
N GLN A 234 12.75 -10.24 -25.16
CA GLN A 234 11.60 -10.41 -26.05
C GLN A 234 10.35 -9.67 -25.54
N ARG A 235 10.34 -9.16 -24.30
CA ARG A 235 9.17 -8.50 -23.70
C ARG A 235 8.66 -7.33 -24.50
N LEU A 236 9.54 -6.51 -25.08
CA LEU A 236 9.14 -5.38 -25.93
C LEU A 236 8.37 -5.87 -27.18
N GLY A 237 8.88 -6.91 -27.83
CA GLY A 237 8.20 -7.54 -28.97
C GLY A 237 6.85 -8.13 -28.59
N ALA A 238 6.79 -8.78 -27.40
CA ALA A 238 5.58 -9.34 -26.83
C ALA A 238 4.52 -8.26 -26.57
N LEU A 239 4.90 -7.17 -25.90
CA LEU A 239 4.00 -6.04 -25.63
C LEU A 239 3.45 -5.46 -26.94
N ILE A 240 4.29 -5.25 -27.95
CA ILE A 240 3.85 -4.71 -29.24
C ILE A 240 2.88 -5.69 -29.93
N LYS A 241 3.18 -6.99 -29.95
CA LYS A 241 2.29 -8.01 -30.52
C LYS A 241 0.93 -8.06 -29.83
N ILE A 242 0.88 -7.92 -28.50
CA ILE A 242 -0.37 -7.87 -27.74
C ILE A 242 -1.19 -6.63 -28.17
N ILE A 243 -0.56 -5.47 -28.19
CA ILE A 243 -1.24 -4.22 -28.52
C ILE A 243 -1.77 -4.25 -29.96
N ASP A 244 -0.92 -4.64 -30.91
CA ASP A 244 -1.27 -4.65 -32.34
C ASP A 244 -2.25 -5.77 -32.69
N GLY A 245 -2.07 -6.97 -32.12
CA GLY A 245 -2.92 -8.12 -32.39
C GLY A 245 -4.37 -7.96 -31.92
N HIS A 246 -4.60 -7.11 -30.90
CA HIS A 246 -5.92 -6.81 -30.37
C HIS A 246 -6.41 -5.40 -30.73
N ASN A 247 -5.64 -4.62 -31.48
CA ASN A 247 -5.93 -3.22 -31.83
C ASN A 247 -6.25 -2.35 -30.60
N TYR A 248 -5.47 -2.52 -29.50
CA TYR A 248 -5.67 -1.71 -28.32
C TYR A 248 -5.18 -0.27 -28.52
N ASP A 249 -6.08 0.67 -28.25
CA ASP A 249 -5.82 2.11 -28.36
C ASP A 249 -5.72 2.81 -26.99
N PHE A 250 -5.91 2.08 -25.88
CA PHE A 250 -5.89 2.66 -24.54
C PHE A 250 -5.35 1.65 -23.53
N VAL A 251 -4.02 1.68 -23.31
CA VAL A 251 -3.27 0.66 -22.57
C VAL A 251 -2.38 1.29 -21.50
N ILE A 252 -2.25 0.62 -20.34
CA ILE A 252 -1.23 0.95 -19.35
C ILE A 252 -0.21 -0.20 -19.29
N ALA A 253 1.07 0.12 -19.48
CA ALA A 253 2.19 -0.80 -19.33
C ALA A 253 2.95 -0.53 -18.02
N PHE A 254 2.95 -1.49 -17.09
CA PHE A 254 3.57 -1.36 -15.79
C PHE A 254 5.02 -1.86 -15.77
N CYS A 255 5.92 -1.05 -15.22
CA CYS A 255 7.32 -1.37 -14.94
C CYS A 255 7.61 -1.27 -13.45
N ASN A 256 8.46 -2.16 -12.92
CA ASN A 256 8.82 -2.17 -11.50
C ASN A 256 9.75 -1.01 -11.10
N THR A 257 10.53 -0.46 -12.04
CA THR A 257 11.49 0.61 -11.76
C THR A 257 11.39 1.76 -12.77
N LYS A 258 11.77 2.96 -12.33
CA LYS A 258 11.83 4.17 -13.18
C LYS A 258 12.74 3.96 -14.40
N THR A 259 13.94 3.44 -14.18
CA THR A 259 14.90 3.17 -15.27
C THR A 259 14.34 2.19 -16.31
N ARG A 260 13.54 1.22 -15.86
CA ARG A 260 12.89 0.26 -16.76
C ARG A 260 11.78 0.95 -17.56
N ALA A 261 11.00 1.81 -16.90
CA ALA A 261 9.97 2.61 -17.55
C ALA A 261 10.56 3.57 -18.59
N ASP A 262 11.68 4.26 -18.27
CA ASP A 262 12.40 5.12 -19.20
C ASP A 262 12.86 4.37 -20.45
N LYS A 263 13.45 3.18 -20.27
CA LYS A 263 13.91 2.34 -21.39
C LYS A 263 12.75 1.88 -22.27
N LEU A 264 11.65 1.44 -21.67
CA LEU A 264 10.46 1.01 -22.39
C LEU A 264 9.83 2.18 -23.16
N PHE A 265 9.70 3.34 -22.53
CA PHE A 265 9.21 4.56 -23.16
C PHE A 265 10.06 4.95 -24.38
N GLY A 266 11.40 5.01 -24.21
CA GLY A 266 12.33 5.32 -25.30
C GLY A 266 12.22 4.34 -26.48
N ALA A 267 12.10 3.04 -26.17
CA ALA A 267 11.97 1.99 -27.18
C ALA A 267 10.62 2.07 -27.93
N LEU A 268 9.50 2.35 -27.25
CA LEU A 268 8.20 2.54 -27.87
C LEU A 268 8.16 3.81 -28.72
N LYS A 269 8.71 4.91 -28.20
CA LYS A 269 8.82 6.18 -28.92
C LYS A 269 9.67 6.08 -30.21
N SER A 270 10.80 5.36 -30.16
CA SER A 270 11.66 5.12 -31.33
C SER A 270 10.94 4.29 -32.42
N LYS A 271 9.92 3.54 -32.06
CA LYS A 271 9.04 2.80 -32.98
C LYS A 271 7.80 3.60 -33.43
N GLY A 272 7.77 4.90 -33.16
CA GLY A 272 6.69 5.80 -33.60
C GLY A 272 5.38 5.64 -32.82
N ARG A 273 5.39 5.01 -31.60
CA ARG A 273 4.17 4.82 -30.82
C ARG A 273 3.76 6.10 -30.06
N GLU A 274 2.46 6.34 -29.97
CA GLU A 274 1.86 7.41 -29.16
C GLU A 274 1.88 7.02 -27.68
N VAL A 275 3.02 7.26 -27.02
CA VAL A 275 3.34 6.80 -25.68
C VAL A 275 3.65 7.96 -24.76
N ALA A 276 3.19 7.85 -23.51
CA ALA A 276 3.60 8.71 -22.40
C ALA A 276 4.30 7.91 -21.31
N LEU A 277 5.07 8.61 -20.48
CA LEU A 277 5.81 8.06 -19.35
C LEU A 277 5.32 8.71 -18.05
N LEU A 278 5.08 7.88 -17.02
CA LEU A 278 4.62 8.35 -15.71
C LEU A 278 5.40 7.66 -14.58
N HIS A 279 6.30 8.38 -13.91
CA HIS A 279 7.02 7.91 -12.73
C HIS A 279 7.27 9.04 -11.72
N GLY A 280 7.79 8.69 -10.53
CA GLY A 280 7.90 9.61 -9.39
C GLY A 280 8.80 10.84 -9.58
N ASP A 281 9.73 10.84 -10.56
CA ASP A 281 10.67 11.94 -10.76
C ASP A 281 10.12 13.06 -11.65
N LEU A 282 8.98 12.83 -12.30
CA LEU A 282 8.31 13.86 -13.10
C LEU A 282 7.79 15.00 -12.23
N ARG A 283 7.88 16.22 -12.74
CA ARG A 283 7.26 17.39 -12.09
C ARG A 283 5.74 17.23 -12.07
N GLN A 284 5.10 17.74 -11.02
CA GLN A 284 3.64 17.59 -10.87
C GLN A 284 2.84 18.20 -12.05
N SER A 285 3.31 19.30 -12.62
CA SER A 285 2.68 19.89 -13.81
C SER A 285 2.73 18.97 -15.02
N GLU A 286 3.86 18.30 -15.23
CA GLU A 286 4.04 17.34 -16.33
C GLU A 286 3.14 16.12 -16.14
N ARG A 287 3.09 15.57 -14.91
CA ARG A 287 2.20 14.46 -14.55
C ARG A 287 0.73 14.79 -14.84
N THR A 288 0.27 15.96 -14.37
CA THR A 288 -1.11 16.41 -14.59
C THR A 288 -1.42 16.56 -16.08
N GLN A 289 -0.48 17.11 -16.87
CA GLN A 289 -0.65 17.26 -18.31
C GLN A 289 -0.69 15.90 -19.04
N ILE A 290 0.21 14.98 -18.68
CA ILE A 290 0.25 13.62 -19.23
C ILE A 290 -1.07 12.90 -18.95
N LEU A 291 -1.55 12.93 -17.71
CA LEU A 291 -2.80 12.28 -17.32
C LEU A 291 -4.01 12.89 -18.05
N LYS A 292 -4.05 14.22 -18.20
CA LYS A 292 -5.11 14.89 -18.95
C LYS A 292 -5.13 14.45 -20.41
N ARG A 293 -3.97 14.40 -21.06
CA ARG A 293 -3.85 13.95 -22.46
C ARG A 293 -4.18 12.46 -22.61
N PHE A 294 -3.78 11.62 -21.65
CA PHE A 294 -4.10 10.21 -21.66
C PHE A 294 -5.61 9.99 -21.46
N LYS A 295 -6.25 10.67 -20.50
CA LYS A 295 -7.72 10.65 -20.33
C LYS A 295 -8.48 11.12 -21.58
N ALA A 296 -7.93 12.10 -22.28
CA ALA A 296 -8.48 12.58 -23.57
C ALA A 296 -8.23 11.63 -24.75
N LYS A 297 -7.58 10.47 -24.51
CA LYS A 297 -7.19 9.46 -25.52
C LYS A 297 -6.27 10.02 -26.63
N GLU A 298 -5.57 11.12 -26.37
CA GLU A 298 -4.53 11.65 -27.25
C GLU A 298 -3.26 10.81 -27.25
N LEU A 299 -3.11 9.93 -26.24
CA LEU A 299 -2.00 9.02 -26.05
C LEU A 299 -2.56 7.61 -25.89
N LYS A 300 -2.00 6.64 -26.62
CA LYS A 300 -2.50 5.26 -26.66
C LYS A 300 -1.89 4.38 -25.56
N ILE A 301 -0.64 4.63 -25.22
CA ILE A 301 0.11 3.83 -24.27
C ILE A 301 0.62 4.71 -23.15
N LEU A 302 0.34 4.33 -21.90
CA LEU A 302 0.93 4.92 -20.71
C LEU A 302 1.91 3.93 -20.10
N VAL A 303 3.20 4.24 -20.10
CA VAL A 303 4.21 3.49 -19.34
C VAL A 303 4.28 4.06 -17.94
N ALA A 304 4.06 3.24 -16.92
CA ALA A 304 3.97 3.72 -15.54
C ALA A 304 4.72 2.81 -14.55
N THR A 305 5.11 3.39 -13.41
CA THR A 305 5.54 2.64 -12.21
C THR A 305 4.40 2.62 -11.18
N ASP A 306 4.40 1.62 -10.28
CA ASP A 306 3.34 1.46 -9.26
C ASP A 306 3.08 2.73 -8.44
N VAL A 307 4.14 3.34 -7.91
CA VAL A 307 4.03 4.57 -7.09
C VAL A 307 3.37 5.73 -7.86
N ALA A 308 3.57 5.78 -9.17
CA ALA A 308 3.06 6.87 -9.99
C ALA A 308 1.64 6.63 -10.49
N SER A 309 1.19 5.40 -10.52
CA SER A 309 -0.13 5.00 -11.01
C SER A 309 -1.18 4.81 -9.91
N ARG A 310 -0.76 4.78 -8.65
CA ARG A 310 -1.67 4.75 -7.50
C ARG A 310 -2.54 6.00 -7.46
N GLY A 311 -3.80 5.84 -7.08
CA GLY A 311 -4.75 6.95 -7.01
C GLY A 311 -5.11 7.57 -8.37
N LEU A 312 -4.71 6.96 -9.50
CA LEU A 312 -5.13 7.43 -10.81
C LEU A 312 -6.58 7.04 -11.09
N ASP A 313 -7.41 8.02 -11.30
CA ASP A 313 -8.75 7.86 -11.83
C ASP A 313 -8.66 7.82 -13.37
N ILE A 314 -8.34 6.66 -13.87
CA ILE A 314 -8.31 6.40 -15.32
C ILE A 314 -9.27 5.26 -15.58
N ASP A 315 -10.39 5.59 -16.20
CA ASP A 315 -11.43 4.63 -16.54
C ASP A 315 -11.36 4.21 -18.01
N GLY A 316 -11.85 3.00 -18.27
CA GLY A 316 -12.00 2.49 -19.63
C GLY A 316 -10.67 2.10 -20.29
N VAL A 317 -9.63 1.81 -19.51
CA VAL A 317 -8.40 1.20 -20.01
C VAL A 317 -8.74 -0.18 -20.56
N GLN A 318 -8.45 -0.40 -21.85
CA GLN A 318 -8.79 -1.65 -22.53
C GLN A 318 -7.93 -2.81 -22.05
N ALA A 319 -6.64 -2.57 -21.85
CA ALA A 319 -5.72 -3.60 -21.39
C ALA A 319 -4.68 -3.05 -20.40
N ILE A 320 -4.39 -3.86 -19.38
CA ILE A 320 -3.24 -3.70 -18.49
C ILE A 320 -2.15 -4.67 -18.92
N ILE A 321 -0.94 -4.18 -19.13
CA ILE A 321 0.21 -5.02 -19.45
C ILE A 321 1.24 -4.88 -18.34
N ASN A 322 1.39 -5.87 -17.48
CA ASN A 322 2.49 -5.97 -16.56
C ASN A 322 3.76 -6.33 -17.36
N PHE A 323 4.45 -5.31 -17.87
CA PHE A 323 5.71 -5.46 -18.60
C PHE A 323 6.78 -6.09 -17.72
N ASP A 324 6.82 -5.70 -16.45
CA ASP A 324 7.49 -6.41 -15.38
C ASP A 324 6.43 -6.95 -14.42
N PRO A 325 6.47 -8.24 -14.04
CA PRO A 325 5.55 -8.80 -13.07
C PRO A 325 5.71 -8.09 -11.73
N PRO A 326 4.62 -7.74 -11.04
CA PRO A 326 4.71 -7.16 -9.72
C PRO A 326 5.37 -8.13 -8.73
N THR A 327 6.12 -7.60 -7.77
CA THR A 327 6.83 -8.41 -6.77
C THR A 327 5.92 -8.85 -5.62
N ASP A 328 4.75 -8.24 -5.52
CA ASP A 328 3.77 -8.45 -4.47
C ASP A 328 2.37 -8.69 -5.05
N GLU A 329 1.56 -9.51 -4.36
CA GLU A 329 0.21 -9.87 -4.78
C GLU A 329 -0.74 -8.66 -4.76
N ASP A 330 -0.58 -7.77 -3.79
CA ASP A 330 -1.46 -6.61 -3.63
C ASP A 330 -1.19 -5.59 -4.77
N PHE A 331 0.07 -5.42 -5.17
CA PHE A 331 0.40 -4.64 -6.38
C PHE A 331 -0.24 -5.23 -7.64
N TYR A 332 -0.32 -6.56 -7.74
CA TYR A 332 -0.98 -7.20 -8.87
C TYR A 332 -2.45 -6.77 -8.97
N ILE A 333 -3.18 -6.86 -7.86
CA ILE A 333 -4.59 -6.46 -7.78
C ILE A 333 -4.76 -4.98 -8.13
N HIS A 334 -3.92 -4.10 -7.55
CA HIS A 334 -3.99 -2.66 -7.78
C HIS A 334 -3.71 -2.28 -9.24
N ARG A 335 -2.84 -3.02 -9.93
CA ARG A 335 -2.57 -2.80 -11.36
C ARG A 335 -3.76 -3.25 -12.22
N ILE A 336 -4.24 -4.48 -12.05
CA ILE A 336 -5.34 -4.99 -12.87
C ILE A 336 -6.66 -4.25 -12.61
N GLY A 337 -6.88 -3.73 -11.40
CA GLY A 337 -8.04 -2.91 -11.05
C GLY A 337 -8.08 -1.54 -11.75
N ARG A 338 -7.16 -1.24 -12.68
CA ARG A 338 -7.23 -0.05 -13.57
C ARG A 338 -8.02 -0.31 -14.84
N THR A 339 -8.39 -1.55 -15.12
CA THR A 339 -9.31 -1.92 -16.19
C THR A 339 -10.64 -2.43 -15.63
N ALA A 340 -11.59 -2.74 -16.47
CA ALA A 340 -12.91 -3.30 -16.12
C ALA A 340 -13.72 -2.47 -15.11
N ARG A 341 -13.61 -1.15 -15.12
CA ARG A 341 -14.45 -0.27 -14.31
C ARG A 341 -15.78 0.05 -15.01
N ALA A 342 -16.83 0.32 -14.23
CA ALA A 342 -18.16 0.69 -14.72
C ALA A 342 -18.78 -0.35 -15.68
N SER A 343 -18.90 -1.61 -15.22
CA SER A 343 -19.54 -2.73 -15.95
C SER A 343 -18.93 -3.08 -17.32
N ARG A 344 -17.66 -2.71 -17.56
CA ARG A 344 -16.93 -3.08 -18.79
C ARG A 344 -16.03 -4.28 -18.53
N GLU A 345 -15.87 -5.12 -19.54
CA GLU A 345 -14.87 -6.18 -19.54
C GLU A 345 -13.47 -5.58 -19.68
N GLY A 346 -12.50 -6.13 -18.94
CA GLY A 346 -11.11 -5.71 -18.98
C GLY A 346 -10.18 -6.88 -19.20
N VAL A 347 -8.97 -6.61 -19.70
CA VAL A 347 -7.97 -7.65 -19.93
C VAL A 347 -6.65 -7.26 -19.28
N ALA A 348 -5.99 -8.22 -18.61
CA ALA A 348 -4.68 -8.05 -18.03
C ALA A 348 -3.70 -9.09 -18.56
N TYR A 349 -2.54 -8.64 -19.02
CA TYR A 349 -1.44 -9.49 -19.47
C TYR A 349 -0.24 -9.33 -18.55
N THR A 350 0.39 -10.44 -18.17
CA THR A 350 1.59 -10.41 -17.35
C THR A 350 2.74 -11.10 -18.09
N LEU A 351 3.77 -10.31 -18.43
CA LEU A 351 4.98 -10.82 -19.10
C LEU A 351 5.97 -11.30 -18.04
N ILE A 352 6.22 -12.60 -18.03
CA ILE A 352 7.14 -13.25 -17.10
C ILE A 352 8.22 -14.00 -17.86
N ASP A 353 9.38 -14.13 -17.27
CA ASP A 353 10.35 -15.13 -17.75
C ASP A 353 10.18 -16.46 -17.00
N SER A 354 10.86 -17.50 -17.46
CA SER A 354 10.77 -18.84 -16.87
C SER A 354 11.14 -18.87 -15.37
N SER A 355 11.94 -17.89 -14.90
CA SER A 355 12.36 -17.76 -13.50
C SER A 355 11.25 -17.17 -12.61
N GLN A 356 10.28 -16.48 -13.22
CA GLN A 356 9.23 -15.72 -12.54
C GLN A 356 7.88 -16.44 -12.52
N VAL A 357 7.78 -17.62 -13.13
CA VAL A 357 6.54 -18.43 -13.15
C VAL A 357 6.02 -18.72 -11.73
N GLY A 358 6.91 -18.73 -10.73
CA GLY A 358 6.56 -18.87 -9.31
C GLY A 358 5.65 -17.78 -8.74
N TYR A 359 5.52 -16.61 -9.40
CA TYR A 359 4.58 -15.57 -8.97
C TYR A 359 3.11 -15.89 -9.32
N ILE A 360 2.86 -16.70 -10.34
CA ILE A 360 1.51 -16.98 -10.82
C ILE A 360 0.60 -17.58 -9.75
N PRO A 361 1.02 -18.60 -8.96
CA PRO A 361 0.18 -19.12 -7.88
C PRO A 361 -0.16 -18.10 -6.81
N SER A 362 0.72 -17.13 -6.53
CA SER A 362 0.42 -16.09 -5.56
C SER A 362 -0.62 -15.11 -6.07
N TYR A 363 -0.52 -14.68 -7.33
CA TYR A 363 -1.55 -13.84 -7.95
C TYR A 363 -2.90 -14.56 -8.02
N GLN A 364 -2.89 -15.85 -8.38
CA GLN A 364 -4.11 -16.67 -8.48
C GLN A 364 -4.89 -16.74 -7.16
N ARG A 365 -4.21 -16.75 -6.00
CA ARG A 365 -4.87 -16.76 -4.69
C ARG A 365 -5.67 -15.52 -4.35
N LYS A 366 -5.39 -14.41 -5.04
CA LYS A 366 -5.99 -13.10 -4.77
C LYS A 366 -7.09 -12.71 -5.75
N VAL A 367 -7.30 -13.53 -6.77
CA VAL A 367 -8.28 -13.25 -7.83
C VAL A 367 -9.19 -14.45 -8.04
N ASP A 368 -10.46 -14.18 -8.29
CA ASP A 368 -11.47 -15.21 -8.51
C ASP A 368 -11.34 -15.86 -9.90
N ASN A 369 -10.94 -15.06 -10.90
CA ASN A 369 -10.77 -15.54 -12.28
C ASN A 369 -9.40 -16.19 -12.48
N ALA A 370 -9.36 -17.32 -13.18
CA ALA A 370 -8.12 -18.03 -13.46
C ALA A 370 -7.17 -17.24 -14.36
N LEU A 371 -5.88 -17.19 -13.99
CA LEU A 371 -4.82 -16.72 -14.87
C LEU A 371 -4.56 -17.78 -15.94
N LYS A 372 -4.82 -17.43 -17.20
CA LYS A 372 -4.66 -18.33 -18.34
C LYS A 372 -3.27 -18.16 -18.97
N TYR A 373 -2.63 -19.25 -19.33
CA TYR A 373 -1.40 -19.19 -20.13
C TYR A 373 -1.74 -18.76 -21.57
N MET A 374 -0.96 -17.83 -22.12
CA MET A 374 -1.05 -17.43 -23.52
C MET A 374 0.32 -17.54 -24.18
N ASP A 375 0.39 -18.29 -25.27
CA ASP A 375 1.61 -18.37 -26.09
C ASP A 375 1.68 -17.17 -27.04
N ILE A 376 2.70 -16.37 -26.86
CA ILE A 376 2.90 -15.14 -27.64
C ILE A 376 3.35 -15.42 -29.09
N GLY A 377 3.84 -16.64 -29.38
CA GLY A 377 4.16 -17.12 -30.73
C GLY A 377 2.93 -17.19 -31.65
N VAL A 378 1.75 -17.38 -31.08
CA VAL A 378 0.47 -17.60 -31.78
C VAL A 378 -0.30 -16.32 -32.07
N ILE A 379 0.16 -15.16 -31.59
CA ILE A 379 -0.50 -13.87 -31.92
C ILE A 379 -0.20 -13.55 -33.40
N SER A 380 -1.00 -14.08 -34.27
CA SER A 380 -1.12 -13.71 -35.68
C SER A 380 -2.49 -13.02 -35.88
N ASP A 381 -2.70 -12.39 -37.02
CA ASP A 381 -3.82 -11.50 -37.36
C ASP A 381 -5.26 -12.02 -37.12
N SER A 382 -5.40 -13.25 -36.61
CA SER A 382 -6.67 -13.85 -36.19
C SER A 382 -6.49 -14.59 -34.88
N PHE A 383 -6.53 -13.85 -33.76
CA PHE A 383 -6.42 -14.41 -32.42
C PHE A 383 -7.68 -15.19 -32.05
N THR A 384 -7.58 -16.51 -32.02
CA THR A 384 -8.53 -17.39 -31.33
C THR A 384 -7.92 -17.81 -30.00
N MET A 385 -8.62 -17.51 -28.89
CA MET A 385 -8.25 -17.90 -27.53
C MET A 385 -7.85 -19.37 -27.46
N PRO A 386 -6.69 -19.73 -26.88
CA PRO A 386 -6.35 -21.12 -26.60
C PRO A 386 -7.36 -21.71 -25.61
N LYS A 387 -8.04 -22.76 -25.99
CA LYS A 387 -8.84 -23.57 -25.08
C LYS A 387 -7.86 -24.37 -24.21
N ASP A 388 -7.97 -24.18 -22.88
CA ASP A 388 -7.34 -24.96 -21.81
C ASP A 388 -5.80 -24.98 -21.66
N GLY A 389 -5.34 -24.09 -20.73
CA GLY A 389 -4.01 -24.18 -20.13
C GLY A 389 -4.03 -24.63 -18.66
N SER A 390 -4.98 -25.49 -18.27
CA SER A 390 -5.28 -25.76 -16.85
C SER A 390 -4.31 -26.69 -16.10
N ASN A 391 -3.38 -27.38 -16.75
CA ASN A 391 -2.63 -28.46 -16.09
C ASN A 391 -1.19 -28.13 -15.68
N LYS A 392 -0.56 -27.03 -16.14
CA LYS A 392 0.84 -26.74 -15.75
C LYS A 392 1.01 -26.09 -14.37
N LEU A 393 -0.05 -25.55 -13.78
CA LEU A 393 0.01 -24.93 -12.45
C LEU A 393 0.01 -25.94 -11.29
N LYS A 394 -0.64 -27.10 -11.44
CA LYS A 394 -0.56 -28.19 -10.44
C LYS A 394 0.84 -28.78 -10.35
N ASP A 395 1.52 -28.94 -11.48
CA ASP A 395 2.89 -29.51 -11.53
C ASP A 395 3.94 -28.61 -10.86
N PHE A 396 3.68 -27.31 -10.72
CA PHE A 396 4.64 -26.37 -10.15
C PHE A 396 4.64 -26.38 -8.61
N HIS A 397 3.48 -26.53 -7.96
CA HIS A 397 3.39 -26.67 -6.50
C HIS A 397 3.98 -27.99 -6.00
N ASP A 398 3.80 -29.07 -6.76
CA ASP A 398 4.34 -30.39 -6.44
C ASP A 398 5.85 -30.49 -6.74
N ASN A 399 6.44 -29.46 -7.36
CA ASN A 399 7.82 -29.46 -7.86
C ASN A 399 8.76 -28.55 -7.07
N GLN A 400 8.48 -28.29 -5.78
CA GLN A 400 9.33 -27.51 -4.88
C GLN A 400 9.74 -28.31 -3.66
N SER A 401 11.01 -28.14 -3.26
CA SER A 401 11.54 -28.64 -1.98
C SER A 401 11.80 -27.47 -1.04
N ARG A 402 11.28 -27.53 0.18
CA ARG A 402 11.37 -26.47 1.17
C ARG A 402 12.38 -26.80 2.25
N PHE A 403 13.23 -25.83 2.59
CA PHE A 403 14.31 -25.99 3.55
C PHE A 403 14.24 -24.93 4.63
N PHE A 404 14.59 -25.33 5.85
CA PHE A 404 14.78 -24.47 7.00
C PHE A 404 16.25 -24.07 7.10
N LEU A 405 16.51 -22.79 7.34
CA LEU A 405 17.82 -22.22 7.64
C LEU A 405 17.77 -21.57 9.01
N ASN A 406 18.77 -21.81 9.87
CA ASN A 406 18.87 -21.27 11.23
C ASN A 406 19.27 -19.79 11.30
N VAL A 407 19.16 -19.03 10.20
CA VAL A 407 19.51 -17.61 10.08
C VAL A 407 18.29 -16.78 9.66
N GLY A 408 18.16 -15.57 10.20
CA GLY A 408 16.98 -14.73 9.99
C GLY A 408 17.28 -13.24 10.16
N LYS A 409 16.26 -12.45 10.48
CA LYS A 409 16.37 -10.98 10.60
C LYS A 409 17.39 -10.54 11.67
N ARG A 410 17.56 -11.32 12.74
CA ARG A 410 18.57 -11.05 13.80
C ARG A 410 20.00 -11.15 13.28
N ASP A 411 20.21 -11.90 12.22
CA ASP A 411 21.49 -12.03 11.52
C ASP A 411 21.62 -10.99 10.39
N LEU A 412 20.83 -9.91 10.45
CA LEU A 412 20.76 -8.79 9.48
C LEU A 412 20.32 -9.21 8.07
N LEU A 413 19.58 -10.33 7.95
CA LEU A 413 19.07 -10.80 6.67
C LEU A 413 17.68 -10.23 6.38
N ASP A 414 17.54 -9.65 5.21
CA ASP A 414 16.29 -9.39 4.51
C ASP A 414 16.21 -10.26 3.22
N LYS A 415 15.14 -10.14 2.44
CA LYS A 415 14.99 -10.96 1.23
C LYS A 415 16.14 -10.75 0.23
N ASP A 416 16.60 -9.52 0.09
CA ASP A 416 17.66 -9.18 -0.87
C ASP A 416 19.02 -9.70 -0.43
N SER A 417 19.37 -9.53 0.85
CA SER A 417 20.61 -10.01 1.42
C SER A 417 20.66 -11.55 1.50
N LEU A 418 19.54 -12.21 1.83
CA LEU A 418 19.45 -13.66 1.78
C LEU A 418 19.57 -14.19 0.35
N THR A 419 18.95 -13.54 -0.63
CA THR A 419 19.09 -13.89 -2.04
C THR A 419 20.53 -13.75 -2.50
N LYS A 420 21.19 -12.63 -2.18
CA LYS A 420 22.61 -12.41 -2.50
C LYS A 420 23.50 -13.48 -1.85
N LEU A 421 23.23 -13.82 -0.59
CA LEU A 421 23.94 -14.88 0.11
C LEU A 421 23.82 -16.22 -0.62
N LEU A 422 22.59 -16.62 -0.96
CA LEU A 422 22.34 -17.87 -1.70
C LEU A 422 23.09 -17.89 -3.03
N LEU A 423 23.03 -16.81 -3.81
CA LEU A 423 23.70 -16.73 -5.12
C LEU A 423 25.22 -16.67 -5.02
N SER A 424 25.79 -16.14 -3.92
CA SER A 424 27.24 -16.02 -3.72
C SER A 424 27.88 -17.31 -3.23
N TYR A 425 27.20 -18.07 -2.39
CA TYR A 425 27.77 -19.27 -1.76
C TYR A 425 27.26 -20.59 -2.33
N THR A 426 26.30 -20.55 -3.24
CA THR A 426 25.76 -21.74 -3.90
C THR A 426 25.76 -21.57 -5.42
N PRO A 427 25.79 -22.64 -6.21
CA PRO A 427 25.60 -22.57 -7.66
C PRO A 427 24.13 -22.42 -8.07
N LEU A 428 23.25 -22.03 -7.14
CA LEU A 428 21.85 -21.72 -7.43
C LEU A 428 21.78 -20.49 -8.33
N LYS A 429 20.88 -20.55 -9.28
CA LYS A 429 20.47 -19.38 -10.06
C LYS A 429 19.23 -18.78 -9.44
N ILE A 430 19.02 -17.48 -9.60
CA ILE A 430 17.89 -16.76 -8.98
C ILE A 430 16.53 -17.41 -9.27
N TYR A 431 16.38 -18.00 -10.45
CA TYR A 431 15.17 -18.68 -10.88
C TYR A 431 14.98 -20.09 -10.30
N GLU A 432 15.98 -20.64 -9.63
CA GLU A 432 15.89 -21.91 -8.93
C GLU A 432 15.41 -21.74 -7.49
N ILE A 433 15.33 -20.48 -7.01
CA ILE A 433 14.79 -20.10 -5.72
C ILE A 433 13.31 -19.75 -5.89
N ALA A 434 12.44 -20.61 -5.40
CA ALA A 434 10.99 -20.48 -5.61
C ALA A 434 10.30 -19.55 -4.61
N ASP A 435 10.72 -19.58 -3.32
CA ASP A 435 10.16 -18.70 -2.26
C ASP A 435 11.18 -18.48 -1.14
N LEU A 436 11.11 -17.29 -0.51
CA LEU A 436 11.92 -16.91 0.65
C LEU A 436 11.02 -16.34 1.75
N LYS A 437 10.95 -17.00 2.90
CA LYS A 437 10.24 -16.51 4.09
C LYS A 437 11.22 -16.32 5.23
N ILE A 438 11.46 -15.07 5.65
CA ILE A 438 12.43 -14.73 6.70
C ILE A 438 11.69 -14.40 7.99
N ARG A 439 12.07 -15.08 9.07
CA ARG A 439 11.62 -14.85 10.44
C ARG A 439 12.75 -14.22 11.26
N ASP A 440 12.50 -13.91 12.50
CA ASP A 440 13.46 -13.19 13.34
C ASP A 440 14.76 -13.97 13.56
N THR A 441 14.68 -15.30 13.72
CA THR A 441 15.84 -16.15 14.06
C THR A 441 16.13 -17.23 13.03
N TYR A 442 15.26 -17.41 12.02
CA TYR A 442 15.38 -18.44 10.99
C TYR A 442 14.72 -18.02 9.69
N SER A 443 14.98 -18.75 8.62
CA SER A 443 14.36 -18.54 7.32
C SER A 443 13.93 -19.85 6.68
N PHE A 444 12.93 -19.77 5.78
CA PHE A 444 12.59 -20.86 4.87
C PHE A 444 12.99 -20.48 3.45
N VAL A 445 13.63 -21.40 2.77
CA VAL A 445 13.99 -21.29 1.36
C VAL A 445 13.35 -22.44 0.62
N SER A 446 12.55 -22.13 -0.40
CA SER A 446 12.00 -23.13 -1.31
C SER A 446 12.80 -23.10 -2.61
N VAL A 447 13.26 -24.24 -3.07
CA VAL A 447 13.98 -24.40 -4.35
C VAL A 447 13.23 -25.36 -5.26
N ILE A 448 13.43 -25.24 -6.57
CA ILE A 448 12.84 -26.15 -7.55
C ILE A 448 13.43 -27.55 -7.34
N LYS A 449 12.60 -28.59 -7.39
CA LYS A 449 13.04 -30.00 -7.29
C LYS A 449 14.15 -30.31 -8.28
N GLY A 450 15.17 -30.99 -7.80
CA GLY A 450 16.39 -31.25 -8.54
C GLY A 450 17.51 -30.23 -8.31
N CYS A 451 17.21 -29.10 -7.57
CA CYS A 451 18.19 -28.10 -7.21
C CYS A 451 18.60 -28.16 -5.73
N GLU A 452 18.09 -29.10 -4.95
CA GLU A 452 18.33 -29.25 -3.50
C GLU A 452 19.82 -29.38 -3.17
N GLY A 453 20.53 -30.21 -3.95
CA GLY A 453 21.98 -30.42 -3.79
C GLY A 453 22.81 -29.15 -3.93
N LYS A 454 22.29 -28.17 -4.70
CA LYS A 454 22.96 -26.86 -4.86
C LYS A 454 22.81 -26.02 -3.58
N LEU A 455 21.64 -26.07 -2.92
CA LEU A 455 21.37 -25.33 -1.69
C LEU A 455 22.25 -25.82 -0.52
N PHE A 456 22.50 -27.13 -0.43
CA PHE A 456 23.30 -27.71 0.65
C PHE A 456 24.75 -27.22 0.67
N LYS A 457 25.26 -26.60 -0.40
CA LYS A 457 26.59 -25.95 -0.39
C LYS A 457 26.66 -24.73 0.53
N LEU A 458 25.52 -24.20 0.97
CA LEU A 458 25.48 -23.14 1.97
C LEU A 458 25.74 -23.66 3.40
N LYS A 459 25.65 -24.96 3.65
CA LYS A 459 25.90 -25.57 4.97
C LYS A 459 27.36 -25.33 5.36
N GLY A 460 27.58 -24.87 6.60
CA GLY A 460 28.92 -24.57 7.11
C GLY A 460 29.42 -23.17 6.79
N VAL A 461 28.68 -22.37 6.02
CA VAL A 461 29.02 -20.95 5.81
C VAL A 461 28.79 -20.20 7.11
N VAL A 462 29.79 -19.41 7.53
CA VAL A 462 29.72 -18.64 8.77
C VAL A 462 29.24 -17.22 8.47
N LEU A 463 28.09 -16.83 9.07
CA LEU A 463 27.55 -15.48 9.03
C LEU A 463 27.76 -14.80 10.39
N GLY A 464 28.70 -13.88 10.44
CA GLY A 464 29.09 -13.25 11.70
C GLY A 464 29.65 -14.27 12.70
N LYS A 465 28.86 -14.65 13.71
CA LYS A 465 29.23 -15.65 14.74
C LYS A 465 28.44 -16.97 14.61
N ARG A 466 27.63 -17.12 13.57
CA ARG A 466 26.71 -18.26 13.44
C ARG A 466 27.00 -19.05 12.18
N GLU A 467 27.13 -20.35 12.33
CA GLU A 467 27.25 -21.29 11.21
C GLU A 467 25.85 -21.60 10.64
N VAL A 468 25.70 -21.54 9.32
CA VAL A 468 24.43 -21.82 8.63
C VAL A 468 24.18 -23.32 8.61
N THR A 469 23.05 -23.72 9.15
CA THR A 469 22.54 -25.10 9.07
C THR A 469 21.30 -25.15 8.20
N ILE A 470 21.16 -26.24 7.43
CA ILE A 470 20.04 -26.45 6.50
C ILE A 470 19.39 -27.77 6.82
N GLN A 471 18.07 -27.77 6.93
CA GLN A 471 17.26 -28.96 7.14
C GLN A 471 16.06 -28.91 6.18
N GLU A 472 15.63 -30.07 5.68
CA GLU A 472 14.43 -30.17 4.88
C GLU A 472 13.20 -29.95 5.78
N ALA A 473 12.33 -29.00 5.38
CA ALA A 473 11.12 -28.69 6.11
C ALA A 473 9.96 -29.51 5.54
N LYS A 474 9.47 -30.51 6.30
CA LYS A 474 8.19 -31.15 6.03
C LYS A 474 7.05 -30.14 6.28
N GLU A 475 5.91 -30.30 5.57
CA GLU A 475 4.76 -29.39 5.61
C GLU A 475 4.40 -28.84 7.00
N GLU A 476 3.86 -27.62 7.06
CA GLU A 476 3.54 -26.86 8.27
C GLU A 476 2.72 -27.67 9.27
N GLU A 477 3.37 -28.31 10.24
CA GLU A 477 2.74 -28.58 11.54
C GLU A 477 2.64 -27.24 12.27
N LYS A 478 1.42 -26.79 12.56
CA LYS A 478 1.14 -25.68 13.46
C LYS A 478 1.88 -25.93 14.77
N PRO A 479 2.57 -24.97 15.37
CA PRO A 479 3.28 -25.19 16.63
C PRO A 479 2.27 -25.62 17.69
N GLN A 480 2.32 -26.90 18.06
CA GLN A 480 1.67 -27.39 19.25
C GLN A 480 2.31 -26.68 20.44
N LYS A 481 1.47 -26.04 21.26
CA LYS A 481 1.85 -25.54 22.57
C LYS A 481 2.47 -26.71 23.33
N GLN A 482 3.76 -26.67 23.54
CA GLN A 482 4.42 -27.59 24.50
C GLN A 482 3.90 -27.24 25.88
N ASN A 483 2.99 -28.09 26.38
CA ASN A 483 2.70 -28.21 27.78
C ASN A 483 3.95 -28.80 28.47
N SER A 484 4.63 -28.01 29.23
CA SER A 484 5.68 -28.44 30.14
C SER A 484 5.03 -29.31 31.23
N THR A 485 5.09 -30.60 31.05
CA THR A 485 4.82 -31.58 32.10
C THR A 485 6.06 -31.65 33.01
N GLU A 486 5.99 -30.96 34.14
CA GLU A 486 6.92 -31.20 35.25
C GLU A 486 6.71 -32.62 35.77
N GLN A 487 7.72 -33.45 35.59
CA GLN A 487 7.86 -34.73 36.31
C GLN A 487 8.09 -34.45 37.78
N LYS A 488 7.07 -34.70 38.61
CA LYS A 488 7.20 -34.85 40.06
C LYS A 488 7.96 -36.14 40.33
N ARG A 489 9.19 -36.03 40.85
CA ARG A 489 9.81 -37.04 41.67
C ARG A 489 9.36 -36.81 43.12
N GLY A 490 8.71 -37.82 43.67
CA GLY A 490 8.31 -37.84 45.07
C GLY A 490 9.51 -38.00 45.98
N ASP A 491 9.44 -37.35 47.13
CA ASP A 491 9.90 -37.98 48.35
C ASP A 491 9.14 -37.44 49.57
N ASN A 492 8.85 -38.39 50.45
CA ASN A 492 8.09 -38.30 51.68
C ASN A 492 8.84 -37.48 52.74
N SER A 493 8.16 -36.64 53.53
CA SER A 493 7.99 -36.90 54.99
C SER A 493 7.44 -35.66 55.72
N SER A 494 6.34 -35.96 56.41
CA SER A 494 5.97 -35.57 57.76
C SER A 494 5.90 -34.12 58.27
N LYS A 495 4.65 -33.76 58.53
CA LYS A 495 4.08 -33.23 59.80
C LYS A 495 4.66 -31.94 60.44
N ARG A 496 3.80 -30.96 60.56
CA ARG A 496 3.20 -30.36 61.80
C ARG A 496 2.90 -28.89 61.60
N LYS A 497 1.61 -28.55 61.57
CA LYS A 497 0.75 -27.81 62.54
C LYS A 497 1.27 -26.45 63.08
N THR A 498 0.29 -25.52 63.01
CA THR A 498 0.01 -24.33 63.84
C THR A 498 0.79 -23.07 63.44
N GLY A 499 0.24 -21.92 63.40
CA GLY A 499 -0.98 -21.28 63.84
C GLY A 499 -0.87 -19.79 63.67
N LYS A 500 -1.98 -19.20 63.43
CA LYS A 500 -2.54 -17.92 63.85
C LYS A 500 -1.68 -16.64 64.02
N ASN A 501 -2.29 -15.59 63.47
CA ASN A 501 -2.51 -14.23 63.99
C ASN A 501 -1.55 -13.13 63.53
N ALA A 502 -2.10 -12.20 62.79
CA ALA A 502 -2.78 -10.96 63.20
C ALA A 502 -1.84 -9.77 63.41
N GLY A 503 -2.12 -8.72 62.67
CA GLY A 503 -2.19 -7.39 63.23
C GLY A 503 -1.04 -6.42 62.92
N GLY A 504 -1.41 -5.29 62.43
CA GLY A 504 -0.67 -4.10 62.79
C GLY A 504 -0.48 -3.04 61.69
N LYS A 505 -1.47 -2.17 61.60
CA LYS A 505 -1.34 -0.82 61.07
C LYS A 505 -0.20 -0.06 61.74
N LYS A 506 0.47 0.83 60.98
CA LYS A 506 0.64 2.23 61.45
C LYS A 506 1.19 3.11 60.33
N ASN A 507 0.44 4.19 60.10
CA ASN A 507 0.81 5.47 59.49
C ASN A 507 2.01 6.09 60.21
N TYR A 508 2.77 6.91 59.53
CA TYR A 508 3.08 8.27 60.01
C TYR A 508 3.52 9.20 58.88
N ASN A 509 2.97 10.37 58.96
CA ASN A 509 3.17 11.65 58.26
C ASN A 509 4.55 12.29 58.51
N GLY A 510 4.84 13.29 57.69
CA GLY A 510 5.52 14.51 58.14
C GLY A 510 6.54 15.04 57.16
N ASN A 511 6.14 16.01 56.40
CA ASN A 511 6.44 17.46 56.48
C ASN A 511 7.86 17.92 56.16
N GLU A 512 7.88 18.75 55.13
CA GLU A 512 8.27 20.19 55.08
C GLU A 512 9.76 20.58 55.02
N LYS A 513 10.08 21.34 54.07
CA LYS A 513 10.50 22.78 53.95
C LYS A 513 11.63 22.98 52.96
N LYS A 514 11.39 23.83 51.99
CA LYS A 514 11.94 25.15 51.67
C LYS A 514 13.46 25.32 51.79
N ASP A 515 14.19 25.81 50.82
CA ASP A 515 14.33 27.22 50.44
C ASP A 515 15.35 27.42 49.29
N LYS A 516 15.01 28.32 48.43
CA LYS A 516 15.65 29.48 47.81
C LYS A 516 17.04 29.46 47.15
N THR A 517 16.97 29.99 45.94
CA THR A 517 17.78 31.11 45.35
C THR A 517 19.19 30.84 44.87
N GLN A 518 19.45 31.06 43.60
CA GLN A 518 20.06 32.25 42.97
C GLN A 518 20.60 31.96 41.57
N LYS A 519 20.20 32.80 40.61
CA LYS A 519 20.98 33.07 39.38
C LYS A 519 22.21 33.90 39.73
N PRO A 520 23.31 33.88 38.93
CA PRO A 520 23.45 34.86 37.90
C PRO A 520 24.19 34.49 36.60
N LYS A 521 23.81 35.14 35.54
CA LYS A 521 24.43 35.81 34.38
C LYS A 521 25.78 35.35 33.80
N ASN A 522 25.71 35.21 32.46
CA ASN A 522 26.68 35.62 31.42
C ASN A 522 28.07 34.97 31.35
N ASN A 523 28.35 34.27 30.24
CA ASN A 523 29.25 34.85 29.23
C ASN A 523 29.25 34.05 27.92
N LYS A 524 29.34 34.80 26.83
CA LYS A 524 29.57 34.38 25.47
C LYS A 524 30.95 33.74 25.30
N SER A 525 31.05 32.65 24.55
CA SER A 525 32.03 32.53 23.45
C SER A 525 32.10 31.10 22.93
N ASN A 526 32.07 31.00 21.61
CA ASN A 526 32.70 30.00 20.72
C ASN A 526 32.70 28.52 21.11
N ALA A 527 31.99 27.71 20.29
CA ALA A 527 32.67 26.62 19.60
C ALA A 527 31.72 25.91 18.61
N LYS A 528 32.04 26.07 17.35
CA LYS A 528 31.75 25.07 16.32
C LYS A 528 32.36 23.72 16.73
N LYS A 529 31.61 22.65 16.46
CA LYS A 529 31.97 21.22 16.31
C LYS A 529 31.24 20.32 17.30
N LYS A 530 30.25 19.61 16.74
CA LYS A 530 30.03 18.15 16.85
C LYS A 530 28.60 17.81 16.48
N SER A 531 28.39 17.54 15.21
CA SER A 531 27.29 16.71 14.71
C SER A 531 27.86 15.79 13.63
N ALA A 532 28.66 14.82 14.05
CA ALA A 532 29.18 13.77 13.19
C ALA A 532 29.44 12.55 14.08
N GLY A 533 28.38 11.82 14.44
CA GLY A 533 28.55 10.70 15.35
C GLY A 533 27.61 9.51 15.13
N SER A 534 26.54 9.64 14.33
CA SER A 534 25.61 8.51 14.11
C SER A 534 25.56 7.96 12.69
N GLN A 535 26.07 8.70 11.71
CA GLN A 535 26.17 8.18 10.34
C GLN A 535 27.43 7.31 10.10
N SER A 536 28.45 7.42 10.96
CA SER A 536 29.72 6.70 10.74
C SER A 536 29.70 5.21 11.12
N LYS A 537 28.75 4.75 11.96
CA LYS A 537 28.70 3.32 12.32
C LYS A 537 27.97 2.46 11.28
N LYS A 538 26.96 3.02 10.60
CA LYS A 538 26.23 2.28 9.56
C LYS A 538 27.07 2.17 8.26
N SER A 539 27.78 3.23 7.89
CA SER A 539 28.67 3.20 6.72
C SER A 539 29.92 2.35 6.93
N ARG A 540 30.50 2.33 8.14
CA ARG A 540 31.65 1.45 8.46
C ARG A 540 31.31 -0.04 8.44
N LEU A 541 30.13 -0.41 8.94
CA LEU A 541 29.68 -1.80 8.89
C LEU A 541 29.37 -2.26 7.45
N THR A 542 28.75 -1.40 6.65
CA THR A 542 28.51 -1.69 5.22
C THR A 542 29.83 -1.78 4.45
N GLN A 543 30.79 -0.90 4.74
CA GLN A 543 32.12 -0.90 4.13
C GLN A 543 32.92 -2.15 4.53
N MET A 544 32.89 -2.56 5.81
CA MET A 544 33.54 -3.80 6.24
C MET A 544 32.93 -5.04 5.59
N PHE A 545 31.60 -5.05 5.36
CA PHE A 545 30.93 -6.14 4.65
C PHE A 545 31.31 -6.18 3.16
N GLU A 546 31.41 -5.03 2.53
CA GLU A 546 31.86 -4.93 1.13
C GLU A 546 33.34 -5.30 0.98
N ASP A 547 34.18 -4.93 1.93
CA ASP A 547 35.61 -5.27 1.93
C ASP A 547 35.84 -6.76 2.21
N GLU A 548 35.08 -7.40 3.12
CA GLU A 548 35.11 -8.86 3.33
C GLU A 548 34.57 -9.64 2.12
N LEU A 549 33.51 -9.14 1.48
CA LEU A 549 32.96 -9.74 0.27
C LEU A 549 33.97 -9.68 -0.89
N ASN A 550 34.62 -8.53 -1.05
CA ASN A 550 35.65 -8.32 -2.07
C ASN A 550 36.92 -9.13 -1.79
N TYR A 551 37.31 -9.29 -0.51
CA TYR A 551 38.42 -10.14 -0.10
C TYR A 551 38.14 -11.63 -0.39
N SER A 552 36.91 -12.08 -0.10
CA SER A 552 36.48 -13.44 -0.42
C SER A 552 36.41 -13.71 -1.93
N MET A 553 35.92 -12.75 -2.71
CA MET A 553 35.88 -12.86 -4.18
C MET A 553 37.28 -12.92 -4.80
N LYS A 554 38.26 -12.16 -4.29
CA LYS A 554 39.67 -12.24 -4.75
C LYS A 554 40.32 -13.59 -4.40
N LYS A 555 39.98 -14.19 -3.24
CA LYS A 555 40.55 -15.46 -2.79
C LYS A 555 40.02 -16.67 -3.58
N PHE A 556 38.85 -16.59 -4.17
CA PHE A 556 38.27 -17.65 -5.00
C PHE A 556 38.50 -17.46 -6.50
N GLY A 557 38.79 -16.22 -6.95
CA GLY A 557 39.15 -15.93 -8.35
C GLY A 557 40.54 -16.38 -8.76
N SER A 558 41.46 -16.61 -7.81
CA SER A 558 42.87 -17.01 -8.09
C SER A 558 43.11 -18.52 -8.10
N LYS A 559 42.05 -19.36 -8.05
CA LYS A 559 42.19 -20.84 -8.17
C LYS A 559 41.56 -21.41 -9.44
N ARG A 560 41.38 -20.61 -10.48
CA ARG A 560 41.11 -21.07 -11.85
C ARG A 560 42.07 -20.34 -12.81
N GLY A 561 43.25 -20.80 -12.84
CA GLY A 561 44.27 -20.62 -13.86
C GLY A 561 44.94 -21.95 -14.06
#